data_5c1c67fa2d7c42758efccb01d362f047
#
_entry.id   5c1c67fa2d7c42758efccb01d362f047
#
_cell.length_a   1.000
_cell.length_b   1.000
_cell.length_c   1.000
_cell.angle_alpha   90.00
_cell.angle_beta   90.00
_cell.angle_gamma   90.00
#
_symmetry.space_group_name_H-M   'P 1'
#
loop_
_entity.id
_entity.type
_entity.pdbx_description
1 polymer ?
#
loop_
_entity_poly.entity_id
_entity_poly.type
_entity_poly.pdbx_seq_one_letter_code
_entity_poly.pdbx_strand_id
1 'polypeptide(L)'
;MKLITHIIVAFIASQLLVPLAADELTPQELEFFETKIRPVLVKSCYECHSQQAAKNNELKGGLRLDTRQGILRGGESGPAVVLGKPDESLLLSSLAYDSFEMPPSGKLSDVILADFRKWISTGLADPRLKASGEEKETVGINVAEGRKFWAYQPLEYTLPSSSWTTATDRWDSVGNQIDGFVIAKLSGANLQQGPLASREVLLRRLTFDLTGLPPTVAAQNAFLFDTSPIAVERVVDELLARPEFGQRWGRHWLDVVRYADSITLRGFLFPEAWRYRDYVIGSFNEDRPFDQFVRQQISGDLMSADGYRQRQEQITATTFLTLGNSNLEDQDKAKLRMDVVDEQLDTIFRGFLGQTIGCARCHDHKFDPIPTKDYYALAGIFRNTKTLNHSNVSKWIEVPLPLAETAENALRQFEAERGALQQRITELQGKVDTDQ
;
A
#
# COMPACT_ATOMS: atom_id res chain seq x y z
N MET A 1 -18.02 16.23 -68.13
CA MET A 1 -17.30 17.42 -67.70
C MET A 1 -17.86 18.00 -66.39
N LYS A 2 -18.53 17.20 -65.51
CA LYS A 2 -19.06 17.64 -64.19
C LYS A 2 -18.60 16.79 -63.01
N LEU A 3 -17.67 15.83 -63.20
CA LEU A 3 -17.22 14.92 -62.14
C LEU A 3 -15.78 15.20 -61.68
N ILE A 4 -15.04 16.09 -62.33
CA ILE A 4 -13.63 16.39 -61.97
C ILE A 4 -13.52 17.62 -61.05
N THR A 5 -14.56 18.46 -60.98
CA THR A 5 -14.54 19.69 -60.17
C THR A 5 -14.85 19.45 -58.70
N HIS A 6 -15.41 18.30 -58.29
CA HIS A 6 -15.75 17.99 -56.89
C HIS A 6 -14.63 17.27 -56.11
N ILE A 7 -13.61 16.74 -56.80
CA ILE A 7 -12.49 16.04 -56.15
C ILE A 7 -11.37 17.01 -55.78
N ILE A 8 -11.25 18.17 -56.41
CA ILE A 8 -10.20 19.16 -56.12
C ILE A 8 -10.59 20.04 -54.90
N VAL A 9 -11.87 20.25 -54.61
CA VAL A 9 -12.32 21.05 -53.45
C VAL A 9 -12.25 20.22 -52.14
N ALA A 10 -12.35 18.88 -52.21
CA ALA A 10 -12.21 18.01 -51.02
C ALA A 10 -10.74 17.82 -50.59
N PHE A 11 -9.76 18.07 -51.44
CA PHE A 11 -8.33 17.87 -51.13
C PHE A 11 -7.66 19.13 -50.53
N ILE A 12 -8.27 20.31 -50.62
CA ILE A 12 -7.74 21.59 -50.08
C ILE A 12 -8.28 21.86 -48.64
N ALA A 13 -9.35 21.19 -48.24
CA ALA A 13 -9.89 21.33 -46.86
C ALA A 13 -9.24 20.38 -45.83
N SER A 14 -8.32 19.49 -46.25
CA SER A 14 -7.68 18.47 -45.38
C SER A 14 -6.29 18.85 -44.88
N GLN A 15 -5.82 20.07 -45.10
CA GLN A 15 -4.43 20.44 -44.73
C GLN A 15 -4.29 21.60 -43.73
N LEU A 16 -5.30 21.89 -42.94
CA LEU A 16 -5.20 22.92 -41.91
C LEU A 16 -5.67 22.43 -40.53
N LEU A 17 -5.28 21.23 -40.12
CA LEU A 17 -5.23 20.81 -38.73
C LEU A 17 -3.79 20.48 -38.42
N VAL A 18 -2.96 21.51 -38.29
CA VAL A 18 -1.70 21.43 -37.54
C VAL A 18 -2.11 21.27 -36.10
N PRO A 19 -1.81 20.16 -35.43
CA PRO A 19 -1.94 20.14 -33.99
C PRO A 19 -0.99 21.20 -33.43
N LEU A 20 -1.49 22.16 -32.63
CA LEU A 20 -0.65 22.98 -31.76
C LEU A 20 0.09 22.00 -30.86
N ALA A 21 1.32 21.65 -31.24
CA ALA A 21 2.24 21.01 -30.33
C ALA A 21 2.38 21.95 -29.14
N ALA A 22 2.04 21.47 -27.94
CA ALA A 22 2.43 22.17 -26.71
C ALA A 22 3.96 22.31 -26.76
N ASP A 23 4.46 23.53 -26.87
CA ASP A 23 5.91 23.80 -26.87
C ASP A 23 6.52 23.15 -25.64
N GLU A 24 7.30 22.10 -25.85
CA GLU A 24 8.13 21.52 -24.79
C GLU A 24 9.19 22.58 -24.45
N LEU A 25 9.29 22.94 -23.16
CA LEU A 25 10.29 23.90 -22.68
C LEU A 25 11.68 23.39 -23.02
N THR A 26 12.51 24.29 -23.56
CA THR A 26 13.91 23.97 -23.78
C THR A 26 14.65 23.80 -22.45
N PRO A 27 15.74 23.02 -22.40
CA PRO A 27 16.56 22.88 -21.19
C PRO A 27 17.04 24.24 -20.62
N GLN A 28 17.33 25.21 -21.48
CA GLN A 28 17.77 26.55 -21.07
C GLN A 28 16.63 27.38 -20.44
N GLU A 29 15.42 27.27 -20.96
CA GLU A 29 14.24 27.92 -20.35
C GLU A 29 13.90 27.33 -18.99
N LEU A 30 14.01 26.00 -18.86
CA LEU A 30 13.82 25.30 -17.61
C LEU A 30 14.88 25.71 -16.56
N GLU A 31 16.15 25.72 -16.95
CA GLU A 31 17.25 26.15 -16.07
C GLU A 31 17.08 27.61 -15.64
N PHE A 32 16.71 28.48 -16.56
CA PHE A 32 16.48 29.90 -16.26
C PHE A 32 15.35 30.07 -15.25
N PHE A 33 14.23 29.38 -15.44
CA PHE A 33 13.12 29.43 -14.51
C PHE A 33 13.52 28.90 -13.12
N GLU A 34 14.13 27.73 -13.04
CA GLU A 34 14.47 27.06 -11.77
C GLU A 34 15.56 27.82 -10.99
N THR A 35 16.50 28.50 -11.69
CA THR A 35 17.60 29.18 -11.03
C THR A 35 17.36 30.66 -10.74
N LYS A 36 16.53 31.35 -11.55
CA LYS A 36 16.35 32.82 -11.47
C LYS A 36 14.97 33.23 -10.97
N ILE A 37 13.92 32.54 -11.40
CA ILE A 37 12.52 32.95 -11.17
C ILE A 37 11.94 32.25 -9.95
N ARG A 38 11.95 30.92 -9.94
CA ARG A 38 11.32 30.14 -8.88
C ARG A 38 11.84 30.41 -7.47
N PRO A 39 13.15 30.60 -7.22
CA PRO A 39 13.63 30.91 -5.88
C PRO A 39 13.07 32.22 -5.33
N VAL A 40 12.88 33.22 -6.19
CA VAL A 40 12.29 34.51 -5.81
C VAL A 40 10.81 34.36 -5.50
N LEU A 41 10.06 33.64 -6.35
CA LEU A 41 8.64 33.37 -6.10
C LEU A 41 8.44 32.64 -4.79
N VAL A 42 9.24 31.61 -4.50
CA VAL A 42 9.16 30.84 -3.25
C VAL A 42 9.46 31.71 -2.04
N LYS A 43 10.55 32.49 -2.11
CA LYS A 43 11.04 33.27 -0.96
C LYS A 43 10.17 34.48 -0.64
N SER A 44 9.61 35.14 -1.67
CA SER A 44 9.05 36.50 -1.52
C SER A 44 7.55 36.58 -1.86
N CYS A 45 6.95 35.54 -2.44
CA CYS A 45 5.57 35.63 -2.95
C CYS A 45 4.63 34.54 -2.42
N TYR A 46 5.13 33.29 -2.22
CA TYR A 46 4.26 32.14 -1.91
C TYR A 46 3.58 32.20 -0.55
N GLU A 47 4.15 32.94 0.40
CA GLU A 47 3.52 33.13 1.71
C GLU A 47 2.08 33.68 1.59
N CYS A 48 1.86 34.62 0.64
CA CYS A 48 0.58 35.26 0.40
C CYS A 48 -0.11 34.85 -0.92
N HIS A 49 0.64 34.28 -1.90
CA HIS A 49 0.17 34.03 -3.25
C HIS A 49 0.39 32.57 -3.71
N SER A 50 -0.05 31.61 -2.89
CA SER A 50 0.08 30.18 -3.19
C SER A 50 -1.21 29.42 -2.85
N GLN A 51 -1.26 28.16 -3.26
CA GLN A 51 -2.32 27.24 -2.85
C GLN A 51 -2.33 27.03 -1.32
N GLN A 52 -1.16 27.03 -0.70
CA GLN A 52 -1.08 26.91 0.76
C GLN A 52 -1.68 28.13 1.46
N ALA A 53 -1.41 29.34 0.97
CA ALA A 53 -2.03 30.56 1.46
C ALA A 53 -3.57 30.53 1.27
N ALA A 54 -4.06 29.98 0.15
CA ALA A 54 -5.48 29.78 -0.07
C ALA A 54 -6.13 28.82 0.93
N LYS A 55 -5.46 27.72 1.24
CA LYS A 55 -5.94 26.74 2.25
C LYS A 55 -5.98 27.35 3.66
N ASN A 56 -5.05 28.23 3.96
CA ASN A 56 -4.97 28.91 5.26
C ASN A 56 -5.90 30.15 5.35
N ASN A 57 -6.71 30.47 4.32
CA ASN A 57 -7.46 31.72 4.19
C ASN A 57 -6.59 33.00 4.23
N GLU A 58 -5.34 32.89 3.80
CA GLU A 58 -4.35 33.98 3.77
C GLU A 58 -4.07 34.49 2.35
N LEU A 59 -4.73 33.93 1.33
CA LEU A 59 -4.55 34.32 -0.07
C LEU A 59 -4.92 35.79 -0.27
N LYS A 60 -3.98 36.59 -0.73
CA LYS A 60 -4.19 38.01 -0.98
C LYS A 60 -4.57 38.28 -2.43
N GLY A 61 -5.58 39.14 -2.63
CA GLY A 61 -6.06 39.58 -3.95
C GLY A 61 -6.50 38.43 -4.88
N GLY A 62 -6.82 37.25 -4.35
CA GLY A 62 -7.19 36.07 -5.15
C GLY A 62 -6.11 35.58 -6.12
N LEU A 63 -4.87 36.13 -6.03
CA LEU A 63 -3.79 35.86 -6.97
C LEU A 63 -2.96 34.64 -6.53
N ARG A 64 -2.74 33.71 -7.45
CA ARG A 64 -1.85 32.57 -7.26
C ARG A 64 -0.63 32.66 -8.18
N LEU A 65 0.57 32.63 -7.58
CA LEU A 65 1.85 32.68 -8.28
C LEU A 65 2.60 31.35 -8.25
N ASP A 66 2.03 30.33 -7.62
CA ASP A 66 2.60 29.00 -7.51
C ASP A 66 2.28 28.07 -8.70
N THR A 67 1.51 28.56 -9.68
CA THR A 67 1.20 27.86 -10.93
C THR A 67 1.19 28.80 -12.12
N ARG A 68 1.61 28.35 -13.31
CA ARG A 68 1.54 29.15 -14.54
C ARG A 68 0.12 29.63 -14.83
N GLN A 69 -0.85 28.74 -14.68
CA GLN A 69 -2.26 29.09 -14.90
C GLN A 69 -2.77 30.14 -13.90
N GLY A 70 -2.35 30.05 -12.63
CA GLY A 70 -2.67 31.06 -11.63
C GLY A 70 -2.13 32.44 -11.98
N ILE A 71 -0.91 32.51 -12.49
CA ILE A 71 -0.28 33.75 -12.96
C ILE A 71 -1.05 34.32 -14.16
N LEU A 72 -1.38 33.48 -15.14
CA LEU A 72 -2.11 33.91 -16.34
C LEU A 72 -3.56 34.32 -16.04
N ARG A 73 -4.24 33.59 -15.14
CA ARG A 73 -5.59 33.96 -14.70
C ARG A 73 -5.60 35.29 -13.94
N GLY A 74 -4.54 35.55 -13.17
CA GLY A 74 -4.43 36.71 -12.31
C GLY A 74 -5.31 36.62 -11.07
N GLY A 75 -5.54 37.76 -10.45
CA GLY A 75 -6.33 37.94 -9.23
C GLY A 75 -7.49 38.92 -9.43
N GLU A 76 -7.97 39.49 -8.34
CA GLU A 76 -9.08 40.46 -8.32
C GLU A 76 -8.82 41.70 -9.20
N SER A 77 -7.55 42.09 -9.38
CA SER A 77 -7.13 43.22 -10.22
C SER A 77 -6.93 42.89 -11.70
N GLY A 78 -7.26 41.64 -12.11
CA GLY A 78 -7.08 41.16 -13.49
C GLY A 78 -5.85 40.27 -13.69
N PRO A 79 -5.47 40.00 -14.98
CA PRO A 79 -4.32 39.17 -15.31
C PRO A 79 -3.02 39.72 -14.72
N ALA A 80 -2.23 38.87 -14.06
CA ALA A 80 -0.96 39.30 -13.48
C ALA A 80 0.12 39.51 -14.54
N VAL A 81 0.04 38.79 -15.68
CA VAL A 81 1.01 38.83 -16.77
C VAL A 81 0.28 38.87 -18.11
N VAL A 82 0.77 39.74 -19.02
CA VAL A 82 0.45 39.72 -20.44
C VAL A 82 1.62 39.10 -21.19
N LEU A 83 1.40 37.94 -21.80
CA LEU A 83 2.46 37.15 -22.47
C LEU A 83 3.21 37.99 -23.53
N GLY A 84 4.53 37.94 -23.45
CA GLY A 84 5.41 38.70 -24.38
C GLY A 84 5.45 40.21 -24.16
N LYS A 85 4.66 40.74 -23.19
CA LYS A 85 4.56 42.17 -22.94
C LYS A 85 4.83 42.52 -21.47
N PRO A 86 6.09 42.57 -21.08
CA PRO A 86 6.46 42.82 -19.68
C PRO A 86 5.96 44.16 -19.16
N ASP A 87 5.99 45.21 -19.98
CA ASP A 87 5.58 46.58 -19.57
C ASP A 87 4.05 46.74 -19.41
N GLU A 88 3.25 45.82 -19.99
CA GLU A 88 1.80 45.77 -19.80
C GLU A 88 1.42 44.79 -18.64
N SER A 89 2.40 44.13 -18.01
CA SER A 89 2.17 43.09 -17.01
C SER A 89 2.12 43.66 -15.60
N LEU A 90 0.99 43.48 -14.90
CA LEU A 90 0.76 43.99 -13.55
C LEU A 90 1.78 43.42 -12.54
N LEU A 91 2.21 42.20 -12.72
CA LEU A 91 3.23 41.57 -11.90
C LEU A 91 4.54 42.40 -11.93
N LEU A 92 5.03 42.79 -13.11
CA LEU A 92 6.28 43.52 -13.22
C LEU A 92 6.17 44.95 -12.64
N SER A 93 5.05 45.65 -12.93
CA SER A 93 4.82 46.99 -12.36
C SER A 93 4.68 46.95 -10.83
N SER A 94 4.13 45.88 -10.27
CA SER A 94 4.03 45.68 -8.82
C SER A 94 5.42 45.44 -8.20
N LEU A 95 6.26 44.60 -8.86
CA LEU A 95 7.62 44.34 -8.40
C LEU A 95 8.52 45.60 -8.51
N ALA A 96 8.23 46.48 -9.47
CA ALA A 96 8.91 47.77 -9.62
C ALA A 96 8.40 48.85 -8.64
N TYR A 97 7.32 48.58 -7.91
CA TYR A 97 6.63 49.54 -7.02
C TYR A 97 5.95 50.70 -7.76
N ASP A 98 5.61 50.46 -9.05
CA ASP A 98 4.93 51.45 -9.87
C ASP A 98 3.37 51.37 -9.73
N SER A 99 2.86 50.22 -9.28
CA SER A 99 1.40 50.01 -9.05
C SER A 99 1.12 49.55 -7.61
N PHE A 100 1.50 48.37 -7.27
CA PHE A 100 1.43 47.83 -5.90
C PHE A 100 2.85 47.64 -5.35
N GLU A 101 3.04 47.81 -4.04
CA GLU A 101 4.34 47.61 -3.40
C GLU A 101 4.54 46.13 -3.05
N MET A 102 5.07 45.34 -4.01
CA MET A 102 5.30 43.91 -3.84
C MET A 102 6.76 43.52 -4.08
N PRO A 103 7.36 42.65 -3.24
CA PRO A 103 6.81 42.14 -1.97
C PRO A 103 6.80 43.22 -0.85
N PRO A 104 5.94 43.10 0.16
CA PRO A 104 5.87 44.06 1.26
C PRO A 104 7.13 44.15 2.09
N SER A 105 8.01 43.15 2.01
CA SER A 105 9.31 43.09 2.72
C SER A 105 10.38 44.04 2.13
N GLY A 106 10.12 44.69 0.98
CA GLY A 106 11.02 45.60 0.31
C GLY A 106 11.16 45.33 -1.18
N LYS A 107 11.49 46.39 -1.95
CA LYS A 107 11.69 46.34 -3.40
C LYS A 107 12.80 45.37 -3.78
N LEU A 108 12.57 44.56 -4.80
CA LEU A 108 13.57 43.65 -5.35
C LEU A 108 14.63 44.41 -6.14
N SER A 109 15.84 43.84 -6.26
CA SER A 109 16.94 44.44 -7.00
C SER A 109 16.64 44.54 -8.50
N ASP A 110 17.24 45.53 -9.18
CA ASP A 110 17.07 45.73 -10.63
C ASP A 110 17.48 44.48 -11.45
N VAL A 111 18.42 43.68 -10.96
CA VAL A 111 18.81 42.41 -11.58
C VAL A 111 17.66 41.43 -11.58
N ILE A 112 16.93 41.29 -10.47
CA ILE A 112 15.78 40.42 -10.35
C ILE A 112 14.64 40.93 -11.24
N LEU A 113 14.40 42.23 -11.25
CA LEU A 113 13.39 42.85 -12.13
C LEU A 113 13.69 42.56 -13.61
N ALA A 114 14.97 42.64 -14.01
CA ALA A 114 15.39 42.28 -15.36
C ALA A 114 15.16 40.79 -15.69
N ASP A 115 15.40 39.91 -14.73
CA ASP A 115 15.14 38.48 -14.91
C ASP A 115 13.62 38.23 -15.09
N PHE A 116 12.75 38.85 -14.31
CA PHE A 116 11.30 38.76 -14.48
C PHE A 116 10.83 39.37 -15.82
N ARG A 117 11.40 40.51 -16.21
CA ARG A 117 11.12 41.12 -17.53
C ARG A 117 11.49 40.17 -18.66
N LYS A 118 12.66 39.55 -18.60
CA LYS A 118 13.08 38.54 -19.59
C LYS A 118 12.14 37.36 -19.61
N TRP A 119 11.77 36.81 -18.45
CA TRP A 119 10.88 35.68 -18.33
C TRP A 119 9.49 35.91 -18.98
N ILE A 120 8.92 37.09 -18.75
CA ILE A 120 7.64 37.49 -19.36
C ILE A 120 7.79 37.69 -20.88
N SER A 121 8.87 38.35 -21.32
CA SER A 121 9.08 38.62 -22.75
C SER A 121 9.33 37.36 -23.58
N THR A 122 9.91 36.30 -23.00
CA THR A 122 10.14 35.01 -23.64
C THR A 122 8.96 34.03 -23.55
N GLY A 123 7.75 34.51 -23.15
CA GLY A 123 6.54 33.68 -23.19
C GLY A 123 6.20 32.98 -21.86
N LEU A 124 6.78 33.42 -20.75
CA LEU A 124 6.50 32.85 -19.42
C LEU A 124 6.79 31.35 -19.35
N ALA A 125 8.00 30.96 -19.76
CA ALA A 125 8.45 29.58 -19.67
C ALA A 125 8.42 29.11 -18.22
N ASP A 126 7.50 28.19 -17.91
CA ASP A 126 7.21 27.72 -16.55
C ASP A 126 6.94 26.22 -16.60
N PRO A 127 7.80 25.37 -16.03
CA PRO A 127 7.62 23.91 -16.04
C PRO A 127 6.38 23.46 -15.29
N ARG A 128 5.75 24.33 -14.50
CA ARG A 128 4.50 24.06 -13.79
C ARG A 128 3.31 24.20 -14.75
N LEU A 129 3.52 23.92 -16.03
CA LEU A 129 2.52 23.96 -17.13
C LEU A 129 1.40 22.94 -16.97
N LYS A 130 1.55 21.93 -16.14
CA LYS A 130 0.52 20.94 -15.86
C LYS A 130 -0.28 21.30 -14.61
N ALA A 131 -0.79 22.52 -14.54
CA ALA A 131 -2.12 22.68 -14.01
C ALA A 131 -3.04 22.65 -15.24
N SER A 132 -3.36 21.45 -15.65
CA SER A 132 -4.42 21.04 -16.52
C SER A 132 -5.54 22.07 -16.64
N GLY A 133 -6.08 22.21 -17.86
CA GLY A 133 -7.45 22.64 -18.05
C GLY A 133 -8.39 21.94 -17.07
N GLU A 134 -9.54 22.50 -16.86
CA GLU A 134 -10.65 22.12 -15.98
C GLU A 134 -11.03 20.63 -15.96
N GLU A 135 -10.07 19.75 -15.72
CA GLU A 135 -10.29 18.53 -15.02
C GLU A 135 -10.12 18.88 -13.54
N LYS A 136 -11.19 18.78 -12.75
CA LYS A 136 -11.05 18.44 -11.36
C LYS A 136 -9.90 17.44 -11.33
N GLU A 137 -8.73 17.81 -10.77
CA GLU A 137 -7.75 16.79 -10.38
C GLU A 137 -8.55 15.84 -9.48
N THR A 138 -9.05 14.79 -10.06
CA THR A 138 -9.35 13.60 -9.32
C THR A 138 -7.99 13.15 -8.84
N VAL A 139 -7.66 13.50 -7.59
CA VAL A 139 -6.52 12.90 -6.92
C VAL A 139 -6.84 11.41 -6.88
N GLY A 140 -6.31 10.68 -7.86
CA GLY A 140 -6.60 9.26 -8.01
C GLY A 140 -6.78 8.84 -9.48
N ILE A 141 -6.81 7.55 -9.70
CA ILE A 141 -7.14 6.92 -10.98
C ILE A 141 -8.65 7.10 -11.25
N ASN A 142 -9.03 7.28 -12.53
CA ASN A 142 -10.41 7.07 -12.94
C ASN A 142 -10.81 5.62 -12.58
N VAL A 143 -11.70 5.47 -11.62
CA VAL A 143 -12.09 4.16 -11.06
C VAL A 143 -12.64 3.22 -12.15
N ALA A 144 -13.41 3.75 -13.11
CA ALA A 144 -13.99 2.94 -14.18
C ALA A 144 -12.90 2.43 -15.15
N GLU A 145 -11.92 3.25 -15.47
CA GLU A 145 -10.78 2.84 -16.30
C GLU A 145 -9.82 1.92 -15.54
N GLY A 146 -9.52 2.24 -14.28
CA GLY A 146 -8.65 1.43 -13.43
C GLY A 146 -9.17 0.01 -13.25
N ARG A 147 -10.48 -0.17 -13.14
CA ARG A 147 -11.12 -1.51 -13.05
C ARG A 147 -10.93 -2.37 -14.30
N LYS A 148 -10.54 -1.80 -15.44
CA LYS A 148 -10.23 -2.57 -16.66
C LYS A 148 -8.83 -3.18 -16.64
N PHE A 149 -7.99 -2.81 -15.67
CA PHE A 149 -6.67 -3.43 -15.53
C PHE A 149 -6.82 -4.94 -15.31
N TRP A 150 -5.95 -5.72 -15.93
CA TRP A 150 -6.08 -7.18 -15.99
C TRP A 150 -6.25 -7.86 -14.63
N ALA A 151 -5.61 -7.34 -13.58
CA ALA A 151 -5.67 -7.92 -12.23
C ALA A 151 -7.05 -7.79 -11.56
N TYR A 152 -7.93 -6.90 -12.08
CA TYR A 152 -9.31 -6.72 -11.59
C TYR A 152 -10.35 -7.39 -12.50
N GLN A 153 -9.90 -8.06 -13.55
CA GLN A 153 -10.81 -8.81 -14.42
C GLN A 153 -11.02 -10.23 -13.89
N PRO A 154 -12.13 -10.87 -14.23
CA PRO A 154 -12.32 -12.29 -13.94
C PRO A 154 -11.14 -13.10 -14.48
N LEU A 155 -10.78 -14.17 -13.74
CA LEU A 155 -9.72 -15.07 -14.17
C LEU A 155 -10.12 -15.79 -15.45
N GLU A 156 -9.28 -15.67 -16.48
CA GLU A 156 -9.41 -16.43 -17.72
C GLU A 156 -8.36 -17.53 -17.74
N TYR A 157 -8.80 -18.75 -18.01
CA TYR A 157 -7.89 -19.88 -18.15
C TYR A 157 -7.22 -19.82 -19.54
N THR A 158 -5.96 -19.42 -19.56
CA THR A 158 -5.12 -19.41 -20.77
C THR A 158 -4.07 -20.52 -20.69
N LEU A 159 -4.01 -21.34 -21.72
CA LEU A 159 -2.92 -22.30 -21.87
C LEU A 159 -1.73 -21.61 -22.54
N PRO A 160 -0.49 -21.96 -22.15
CA PRO A 160 0.68 -21.55 -22.91
C PRO A 160 0.59 -22.11 -24.35
N SER A 161 1.16 -21.39 -25.32
CA SER A 161 1.16 -21.83 -26.71
C SER A 161 1.79 -23.23 -26.84
N SER A 162 1.24 -24.08 -27.72
CA SER A 162 1.63 -25.49 -27.89
C SER A 162 3.09 -25.76 -28.28
N SER A 163 3.90 -24.70 -28.50
CA SER A 163 5.33 -24.80 -28.81
C SER A 163 6.22 -25.29 -27.65
N TRP A 164 5.68 -25.45 -26.46
CA TRP A 164 6.42 -25.91 -25.27
C TRP A 164 6.51 -27.43 -25.13
N THR A 165 5.68 -28.21 -25.86
CA THR A 165 5.59 -29.66 -25.75
C THR A 165 6.81 -30.41 -26.29
N THR A 166 7.77 -29.71 -26.92
CA THR A 166 8.95 -30.33 -27.54
C THR A 166 10.23 -30.24 -26.72
N ALA A 167 10.20 -29.66 -25.52
CA ALA A 167 11.36 -29.59 -24.63
C ALA A 167 11.50 -30.85 -23.74
N THR A 168 11.30 -32.04 -24.33
CA THR A 168 11.12 -33.32 -23.62
C THR A 168 12.41 -33.99 -23.12
N ASP A 169 13.57 -33.36 -23.20
CA ASP A 169 14.85 -33.97 -22.78
C ASP A 169 15.30 -33.55 -21.38
N ARG A 170 14.44 -33.01 -20.56
CA ARG A 170 14.83 -32.46 -19.26
C ARG A 170 13.93 -32.97 -18.13
N TRP A 171 14.53 -33.71 -17.20
CA TRP A 171 13.90 -34.15 -15.93
C TRP A 171 12.54 -34.78 -16.15
N ASP A 172 12.52 -35.97 -16.66
CA ASP A 172 11.29 -36.77 -16.84
C ASP A 172 10.02 -35.98 -16.98
N SER A 173 9.97 -35.18 -18.05
CA SER A 173 8.79 -34.85 -18.86
C SER A 173 7.50 -34.40 -18.18
N VAL A 174 7.53 -33.79 -17.04
CA VAL A 174 6.39 -32.98 -16.60
C VAL A 174 6.77 -31.53 -16.67
N GLY A 175 6.91 -31.02 -17.90
CA GLY A 175 6.89 -29.59 -18.14
C GLY A 175 5.56 -29.09 -17.59
N ASN A 176 5.60 -28.36 -16.47
CA ASN A 176 4.39 -27.75 -15.96
C ASN A 176 3.98 -26.56 -16.81
N GLN A 177 2.74 -26.09 -16.67
CA GLN A 177 2.23 -24.96 -17.45
C GLN A 177 3.06 -23.69 -17.27
N ILE A 178 3.68 -23.51 -16.10
CA ILE A 178 4.55 -22.37 -15.78
C ILE A 178 5.77 -22.35 -16.70
N ASP A 179 6.40 -23.51 -16.90
CA ASP A 179 7.54 -23.64 -17.83
C ASP A 179 7.16 -23.22 -19.25
N GLY A 180 5.94 -23.54 -19.70
CA GLY A 180 5.43 -23.13 -21.00
C GLY A 180 5.38 -21.61 -21.14
N PHE A 181 4.91 -20.89 -20.16
CA PHE A 181 4.90 -19.42 -20.18
C PHE A 181 6.32 -18.84 -20.13
N VAL A 182 7.22 -19.39 -19.33
CA VAL A 182 8.62 -18.96 -19.24
C VAL A 182 9.33 -19.17 -20.56
N ILE A 183 9.21 -20.36 -21.17
CA ILE A 183 9.83 -20.71 -22.43
C ILE A 183 9.30 -19.81 -23.57
N ALA A 184 7.99 -19.53 -23.61
CA ALA A 184 7.42 -18.63 -24.61
C ALA A 184 8.02 -17.22 -24.52
N LYS A 185 8.22 -16.69 -23.30
CA LYS A 185 8.87 -15.39 -23.09
C LYS A 185 10.34 -15.39 -23.48
N LEU A 186 11.10 -16.44 -23.13
CA LEU A 186 12.50 -16.59 -23.50
C LEU A 186 12.65 -16.65 -25.03
N SER A 187 11.83 -17.45 -25.70
CA SER A 187 11.84 -17.58 -27.17
C SER A 187 11.52 -16.26 -27.84
N GLY A 188 10.54 -15.51 -27.36
CA GLY A 188 10.20 -14.17 -27.88
C GLY A 188 11.32 -13.14 -27.71
N ALA A 189 12.22 -13.34 -26.76
CA ALA A 189 13.41 -12.53 -26.54
C ALA A 189 14.68 -13.10 -27.20
N ASN A 190 14.59 -14.17 -27.99
CA ASN A 190 15.71 -14.93 -28.56
C ASN A 190 16.73 -15.42 -27.50
N LEU A 191 16.23 -15.76 -26.31
CA LEU A 191 16.99 -16.31 -25.22
C LEU A 191 16.74 -17.81 -25.08
N GLN A 192 17.74 -18.53 -24.61
CA GLN A 192 17.63 -19.95 -24.28
C GLN A 192 17.67 -20.14 -22.77
N GLN A 193 16.98 -21.16 -22.29
CA GLN A 193 17.08 -21.58 -20.90
C GLN A 193 18.49 -22.06 -20.57
N GLY A 194 19.01 -21.68 -19.42
CA GLY A 194 20.32 -22.14 -18.94
C GLY A 194 20.35 -23.66 -18.70
N PRO A 195 21.56 -24.26 -18.55
CA PRO A 195 21.68 -25.67 -18.21
C PRO A 195 21.09 -25.96 -16.84
N LEU A 196 20.68 -27.21 -16.63
CA LEU A 196 20.23 -27.69 -15.32
C LEU A 196 21.36 -27.56 -14.27
N ALA A 197 20.96 -27.20 -13.06
CA ALA A 197 21.87 -27.20 -11.91
C ALA A 197 22.39 -28.61 -11.63
N SER A 198 23.63 -28.71 -11.08
CA SER A 198 24.09 -30.01 -10.56
C SER A 198 23.18 -30.48 -9.41
N ARG A 199 23.20 -31.78 -9.12
CA ARG A 199 22.39 -32.38 -8.05
C ARG A 199 22.67 -31.73 -6.69
N GLU A 200 23.95 -31.43 -6.40
CA GLU A 200 24.34 -30.74 -5.16
C GLU A 200 23.72 -29.34 -5.06
N VAL A 201 23.82 -28.59 -6.14
CA VAL A 201 23.26 -27.24 -6.19
C VAL A 201 21.72 -27.27 -6.09
N LEU A 202 21.10 -28.25 -6.76
CA LEU A 202 19.64 -28.42 -6.71
C LEU A 202 19.18 -28.73 -5.29
N LEU A 203 19.77 -29.75 -4.65
CA LEU A 203 19.43 -30.12 -3.27
C LEU A 203 19.61 -28.94 -2.30
N ARG A 204 20.72 -28.21 -2.42
CA ARG A 204 20.95 -27.03 -1.60
C ARG A 204 19.86 -26.00 -1.79
N ARG A 205 19.46 -25.68 -3.02
CA ARG A 205 18.38 -24.73 -3.31
C ARG A 205 17.06 -25.20 -2.72
N LEU A 206 16.64 -26.43 -2.99
CA LEU A 206 15.40 -27.00 -2.46
C LEU A 206 15.35 -26.93 -0.93
N THR A 207 16.44 -27.30 -0.25
CA THR A 207 16.47 -27.30 1.21
C THR A 207 16.40 -25.89 1.79
N PHE A 208 17.14 -24.94 1.23
CA PHE A 208 17.07 -23.53 1.68
C PHE A 208 15.72 -22.88 1.36
N ASP A 209 15.16 -23.15 0.20
CA ASP A 209 13.90 -22.53 -0.19
C ASP A 209 12.73 -23.06 0.66
N LEU A 210 12.69 -24.38 0.91
CA LEU A 210 11.60 -24.99 1.64
C LEU A 210 11.75 -24.91 3.16
N THR A 211 12.97 -25.01 3.70
CA THR A 211 13.18 -25.06 5.15
C THR A 211 14.02 -23.92 5.74
N GLY A 212 14.70 -23.14 4.90
CA GLY A 212 15.64 -22.11 5.33
C GLY A 212 16.96 -22.65 5.89
N LEU A 213 17.18 -23.96 5.87
CA LEU A 213 18.33 -24.64 6.45
C LEU A 213 19.19 -25.31 5.36
N PRO A 214 20.51 -25.54 5.59
CA PRO A 214 21.32 -26.32 4.68
C PRO A 214 20.97 -27.82 4.77
N PRO A 215 21.18 -28.60 3.68
CA PRO A 215 21.02 -30.03 3.73
C PRO A 215 22.06 -30.67 4.66
N THR A 216 21.68 -31.72 5.37
CA THR A 216 22.64 -32.53 6.17
C THR A 216 23.51 -33.36 5.24
N VAL A 217 24.68 -33.77 5.73
CA VAL A 217 25.59 -34.67 4.98
C VAL A 217 24.90 -36.00 4.62
N ALA A 218 24.06 -36.52 5.51
CA ALA A 218 23.30 -37.73 5.23
C ALA A 218 22.29 -37.52 4.08
N ALA A 219 21.54 -36.40 4.07
CA ALA A 219 20.62 -36.05 3.00
C ALA A 219 21.34 -35.82 1.67
N GLN A 220 22.54 -35.19 1.70
CA GLN A 220 23.37 -35.04 0.49
C GLN A 220 23.76 -36.39 -0.09
N ASN A 221 24.31 -37.27 0.72
CA ASN A 221 24.72 -38.60 0.26
C ASN A 221 23.52 -39.41 -0.26
N ALA A 222 22.40 -39.42 0.46
CA ALA A 222 21.19 -40.11 0.03
C ALA A 222 20.71 -39.61 -1.33
N PHE A 223 20.61 -38.30 -1.54
CA PHE A 223 20.15 -37.73 -2.81
C PHE A 223 21.14 -37.94 -3.95
N LEU A 224 22.47 -37.78 -3.72
CA LEU A 224 23.47 -37.89 -4.78
C LEU A 224 23.57 -39.32 -5.31
N PHE A 225 23.39 -40.35 -4.48
CA PHE A 225 23.39 -41.75 -4.87
C PHE A 225 22.04 -42.31 -5.31
N ASP A 226 20.96 -41.55 -5.14
CA ASP A 226 19.61 -41.96 -5.59
C ASP A 226 19.46 -41.71 -7.11
N THR A 227 19.51 -42.78 -7.89
CA THR A 227 19.33 -42.73 -9.35
C THR A 227 17.88 -42.85 -9.79
N SER A 228 16.93 -42.87 -8.85
CA SER A 228 15.51 -42.95 -9.15
C SER A 228 15.03 -41.73 -9.94
N PRO A 229 14.16 -41.91 -10.93
CA PRO A 229 13.54 -40.79 -11.65
C PRO A 229 12.72 -39.84 -10.73
N ILE A 230 12.21 -40.35 -9.60
CA ILE A 230 11.43 -39.59 -8.62
C ILE A 230 12.27 -39.08 -7.45
N ALA A 231 13.62 -39.10 -7.56
CA ALA A 231 14.51 -38.67 -6.46
C ALA A 231 14.24 -37.22 -6.01
N VAL A 232 13.96 -36.33 -6.95
CA VAL A 232 13.67 -34.91 -6.66
C VAL A 232 12.31 -34.76 -5.94
N GLU A 233 11.29 -35.43 -6.45
CA GLU A 233 9.95 -35.42 -5.83
C GLU A 233 10.01 -35.92 -4.39
N ARG A 234 10.70 -37.03 -4.14
CA ARG A 234 10.88 -37.58 -2.80
C ARG A 234 11.53 -36.58 -1.83
N VAL A 235 12.59 -35.90 -2.28
CA VAL A 235 13.26 -34.89 -1.46
C VAL A 235 12.30 -33.71 -1.19
N VAL A 236 11.52 -33.29 -2.16
CA VAL A 236 10.53 -32.22 -1.99
C VAL A 236 9.47 -32.62 -0.96
N ASP A 237 8.90 -33.83 -1.10
CA ASP A 237 7.89 -34.36 -0.16
C ASP A 237 8.45 -34.45 1.27
N GLU A 238 9.69 -34.96 1.42
CA GLU A 238 10.36 -35.02 2.72
C GLU A 238 10.57 -33.62 3.34
N LEU A 239 10.94 -32.63 2.53
CA LEU A 239 11.17 -31.26 3.01
C LEU A 239 9.85 -30.57 3.35
N LEU A 240 8.78 -30.78 2.58
CA LEU A 240 7.44 -30.24 2.85
C LEU A 240 6.83 -30.84 4.13
N ALA A 241 7.14 -32.10 4.45
CA ALA A 241 6.65 -32.75 5.68
C ALA A 241 7.42 -32.30 6.94
N ARG A 242 8.47 -31.51 6.82
CA ARG A 242 9.27 -31.05 7.97
C ARG A 242 8.63 -29.85 8.65
N PRO A 243 8.67 -29.76 10.01
CA PRO A 243 8.17 -28.60 10.73
C PRO A 243 8.81 -27.27 10.30
N GLU A 244 10.04 -27.32 9.85
CA GLU A 244 10.79 -26.13 9.41
C GLU A 244 10.20 -25.50 8.13
N PHE A 245 9.42 -26.24 7.34
CA PHE A 245 8.69 -25.69 6.21
C PHE A 245 7.71 -24.60 6.67
N GLY A 246 6.86 -24.89 7.64
CA GLY A 246 5.93 -23.91 8.20
C GLY A 246 6.64 -22.75 8.89
N GLN A 247 7.76 -22.99 9.57
CA GLN A 247 8.57 -21.93 10.19
C GLN A 247 9.15 -20.99 9.12
N ARG A 248 9.67 -21.56 8.03
CA ARG A 248 10.24 -20.79 6.91
C ARG A 248 9.18 -19.94 6.19
N TRP A 249 8.08 -20.57 5.80
CA TRP A 249 7.04 -19.92 5.00
C TRP A 249 6.10 -19.06 5.84
N GLY A 250 5.81 -19.49 7.08
CA GLY A 250 5.09 -18.68 8.05
C GLY A 250 5.77 -17.34 8.32
N ARG A 251 7.11 -17.28 8.29
CA ARG A 251 7.87 -16.03 8.44
C ARG A 251 7.47 -14.99 7.40
N HIS A 252 7.30 -15.38 6.14
CA HIS A 252 6.89 -14.45 5.09
C HIS A 252 5.50 -13.87 5.35
N TRP A 253 4.57 -14.71 5.82
CA TRP A 253 3.25 -14.24 6.22
C TRP A 253 3.29 -13.31 7.44
N LEU A 254 4.07 -13.67 8.44
CA LEU A 254 4.22 -12.85 9.65
C LEU A 254 4.79 -11.46 9.36
N ASP A 255 5.71 -11.35 8.37
CA ASP A 255 6.23 -10.06 7.93
C ASP A 255 5.14 -9.20 7.23
N VAL A 256 4.30 -9.81 6.39
CA VAL A 256 3.17 -9.11 5.74
C VAL A 256 2.18 -8.56 6.75
N VAL A 257 1.85 -9.35 7.78
CA VAL A 257 0.86 -8.98 8.81
C VAL A 257 1.45 -8.20 9.97
N ARG A 258 2.70 -7.78 9.88
CA ARG A 258 3.39 -6.94 10.88
C ARG A 258 3.45 -7.59 12.27
N TYR A 259 3.60 -8.91 12.31
CA TYR A 259 3.68 -9.64 13.58
C TYR A 259 4.77 -9.09 14.49
N ALA A 260 4.42 -8.81 15.74
CA ALA A 260 5.35 -8.47 16.81
C ALA A 260 4.77 -8.88 18.17
N ASP A 261 5.65 -9.11 19.13
CA ASP A 261 5.26 -9.37 20.52
C ASP A 261 4.97 -8.06 21.30
N SER A 262 5.13 -6.90 20.64
CA SER A 262 4.84 -5.58 21.20
C SER A 262 4.06 -4.76 20.17
N ILE A 263 3.01 -4.08 20.62
CA ILE A 263 2.01 -3.44 19.75
C ILE A 263 2.00 -1.92 19.81
N THR A 264 2.92 -1.31 20.53
CA THR A 264 3.00 0.14 20.63
C THR A 264 4.44 0.62 20.66
N LEU A 265 4.64 1.89 20.28
CA LEU A 265 5.94 2.57 20.36
C LEU A 265 6.51 2.64 21.80
N ARG A 266 5.68 2.42 22.83
CA ARG A 266 6.07 2.45 24.25
C ARG A 266 6.28 1.08 24.88
N GLY A 267 6.30 0.02 24.05
CA GLY A 267 6.65 -1.32 24.52
C GLY A 267 5.55 -2.03 25.33
N PHE A 268 4.29 -1.76 25.07
CA PHE A 268 3.22 -2.62 25.57
C PHE A 268 3.38 -4.01 24.99
N LEU A 269 3.54 -5.01 25.84
CA LEU A 269 3.67 -6.39 25.42
C LEU A 269 2.32 -6.96 25.01
N PHE A 270 2.38 -7.82 24.01
CA PHE A 270 1.27 -8.67 23.61
C PHE A 270 1.64 -10.13 23.91
N PRO A 271 1.54 -10.55 25.17
CA PRO A 271 2.15 -11.79 25.66
C PRO A 271 1.61 -13.05 24.98
N GLU A 272 0.42 -12.99 24.41
CA GLU A 272 -0.21 -14.11 23.71
C GLU A 272 -0.01 -14.09 22.18
N ALA A 273 0.78 -13.15 21.63
CA ALA A 273 1.01 -13.03 20.20
C ALA A 273 1.61 -14.32 19.59
N TRP A 274 2.42 -15.05 20.34
CA TRP A 274 3.01 -16.32 19.92
C TRP A 274 1.96 -17.34 19.45
N ARG A 275 0.73 -17.29 19.97
CA ARG A 275 -0.35 -18.21 19.54
C ARG A 275 -0.70 -18.00 18.08
N TYR A 276 -0.75 -16.74 17.65
CA TYR A 276 -0.98 -16.44 16.23
C TYR A 276 0.17 -16.89 15.34
N ARG A 277 1.42 -16.70 15.78
CA ARG A 277 2.60 -17.22 15.07
C ARG A 277 2.51 -18.74 14.92
N ASP A 278 2.20 -19.44 15.98
CA ASP A 278 2.12 -20.90 15.96
C ASP A 278 0.93 -21.40 15.10
N TYR A 279 -0.21 -20.67 15.12
CA TYR A 279 -1.31 -20.90 14.19
C TYR A 279 -0.87 -20.78 12.72
N VAL A 280 -0.11 -19.72 12.39
CA VAL A 280 0.40 -19.52 11.03
C VAL A 280 1.34 -20.65 10.64
N ILE A 281 2.31 -20.99 11.48
CA ILE A 281 3.25 -22.11 11.23
C ILE A 281 2.48 -23.41 11.02
N GLY A 282 1.54 -23.72 11.90
CA GLY A 282 0.69 -24.90 11.79
C GLY A 282 -0.11 -24.93 10.48
N SER A 283 -0.67 -23.79 10.08
CA SER A 283 -1.46 -23.69 8.84
C SER A 283 -0.64 -24.03 7.59
N PHE A 284 0.64 -23.62 7.53
CA PHE A 284 1.53 -24.03 6.43
C PHE A 284 1.91 -25.51 6.50
N ASN A 285 2.21 -26.06 7.67
CA ASN A 285 2.56 -27.45 7.84
C ASN A 285 1.40 -28.41 7.57
N GLU A 286 0.16 -27.97 7.76
CA GLU A 286 -1.07 -28.72 7.50
C GLU A 286 -1.58 -28.56 6.08
N ASP A 287 -0.87 -27.77 5.25
CA ASP A 287 -1.30 -27.40 3.90
C ASP A 287 -2.76 -26.89 3.90
N ARG A 288 -3.07 -25.99 4.84
CA ARG A 288 -4.43 -25.44 5.02
C ARG A 288 -4.87 -24.71 3.76
N PRO A 289 -6.03 -25.04 3.17
CA PRO A 289 -6.55 -24.33 2.01
C PRO A 289 -6.59 -22.81 2.22
N PHE A 290 -6.06 -22.06 1.25
CA PHE A 290 -5.88 -20.61 1.40
C PHE A 290 -7.19 -19.87 1.67
N ASP A 291 -8.29 -20.29 1.09
CA ASP A 291 -9.62 -19.73 1.36
C ASP A 291 -10.07 -19.93 2.81
N GLN A 292 -9.75 -21.09 3.42
CA GLN A 292 -10.01 -21.34 4.84
C GLN A 292 -9.10 -20.48 5.72
N PHE A 293 -7.83 -20.38 5.37
CA PHE A 293 -6.86 -19.53 6.07
C PHE A 293 -7.32 -18.06 6.08
N VAL A 294 -7.79 -17.52 4.95
CA VAL A 294 -8.34 -16.16 4.85
C VAL A 294 -9.59 -16.00 5.73
N ARG A 295 -10.56 -16.92 5.59
CA ARG A 295 -11.83 -16.86 6.35
C ARG A 295 -11.59 -16.88 7.85
N GLN A 296 -10.70 -17.74 8.32
CA GLN A 296 -10.37 -17.83 9.75
C GLN A 296 -9.76 -16.54 10.30
N GLN A 297 -8.91 -15.88 9.54
CA GLN A 297 -8.29 -14.64 9.97
C GLN A 297 -9.23 -13.44 9.98
N ILE A 298 -10.25 -13.42 9.13
CA ILE A 298 -11.22 -12.31 9.06
C ILE A 298 -12.40 -12.54 10.01
N SER A 299 -12.90 -13.78 10.12
CA SER A 299 -14.15 -14.09 10.80
C SER A 299 -14.15 -15.45 11.49
N GLY A 300 -12.99 -15.93 11.94
CA GLY A 300 -12.84 -17.22 12.58
C GLY A 300 -13.72 -17.37 13.83
N ASP A 301 -13.89 -16.29 14.59
CA ASP A 301 -14.76 -16.23 15.76
C ASP A 301 -16.26 -16.50 15.45
N LEU A 302 -16.67 -16.27 14.21
CA LEU A 302 -18.05 -16.49 13.73
C LEU A 302 -18.24 -17.84 13.02
N MET A 303 -17.17 -18.59 12.75
CA MET A 303 -17.25 -19.88 12.06
C MET A 303 -17.72 -21.00 12.98
N SER A 304 -18.36 -22.03 12.43
CA SER A 304 -18.61 -23.27 13.15
C SER A 304 -17.32 -24.05 13.42
N ALA A 305 -17.28 -24.82 14.50
CA ALA A 305 -16.13 -25.62 14.88
C ALA A 305 -16.57 -27.03 15.31
N ASP A 306 -15.82 -28.04 14.88
CA ASP A 306 -16.07 -29.46 15.23
C ASP A 306 -15.47 -29.86 16.59
N GLY A 307 -14.99 -28.90 17.37
CA GLY A 307 -14.43 -29.13 18.67
C GLY A 307 -13.61 -27.95 19.20
N TYR A 308 -13.16 -28.04 20.45
CA TYR A 308 -12.48 -26.95 21.13
C TYR A 308 -11.15 -26.55 20.45
N ARG A 309 -10.39 -27.50 19.89
CA ARG A 309 -9.11 -27.21 19.21
C ARG A 309 -9.31 -26.33 17.98
N GLN A 310 -10.24 -26.74 17.09
CA GLN A 310 -10.56 -25.96 15.90
C GLN A 310 -11.10 -24.57 16.30
N ARG A 311 -11.91 -24.50 17.37
CA ARG A 311 -12.39 -23.22 17.89
C ARG A 311 -11.26 -22.35 18.44
N GLN A 312 -10.27 -22.94 19.10
CA GLN A 312 -9.06 -22.20 19.51
C GLN A 312 -8.31 -21.62 18.32
N GLU A 313 -8.10 -22.40 17.27
CA GLU A 313 -7.43 -21.94 16.05
C GLU A 313 -8.20 -20.80 15.37
N GLN A 314 -9.52 -20.96 15.23
CA GLN A 314 -10.38 -19.94 14.61
C GLN A 314 -10.36 -18.60 15.39
N ILE A 315 -10.42 -18.66 16.72
CA ILE A 315 -10.32 -17.46 17.56
C ILE A 315 -8.90 -16.88 17.46
N THR A 316 -7.86 -17.71 17.53
CA THR A 316 -6.47 -17.28 17.42
C THR A 316 -6.19 -16.61 16.07
N ALA A 317 -6.77 -17.14 14.99
CA ALA A 317 -6.61 -16.58 13.67
C ALA A 317 -7.06 -15.12 13.57
N THR A 318 -8.13 -14.74 14.27
CA THR A 318 -8.65 -13.36 14.25
C THR A 318 -7.69 -12.34 14.89
N THR A 319 -6.64 -12.79 15.60
CA THR A 319 -5.55 -11.93 16.08
C THR A 319 -4.88 -11.16 14.94
N PHE A 320 -4.92 -11.69 13.72
CA PHE A 320 -4.54 -10.98 12.48
C PHE A 320 -5.02 -9.53 12.43
N LEU A 321 -6.24 -9.26 12.88
CA LEU A 321 -6.87 -7.95 12.88
C LEU A 321 -6.42 -7.03 14.02
N THR A 322 -5.57 -7.49 14.94
CA THR A 322 -5.19 -6.75 16.15
C THR A 322 -3.68 -6.59 16.34
N LEU A 323 -2.86 -7.09 15.41
CA LEU A 323 -1.39 -7.02 15.47
C LEU A 323 -0.81 -5.65 15.09
N GLY A 324 -1.65 -4.75 14.59
CA GLY A 324 -1.23 -3.42 14.17
C GLY A 324 -0.75 -2.52 15.30
N ASN A 325 0.13 -1.59 14.96
CA ASN A 325 0.65 -0.61 15.90
C ASN A 325 -0.43 0.44 16.22
N SER A 326 -0.95 0.43 17.44
CA SER A 326 -2.00 1.34 17.90
C SER A 326 -1.56 2.16 19.09
N ASN A 327 -1.86 3.47 19.09
CA ASN A 327 -1.61 4.34 20.23
C ASN A 327 -2.72 4.21 21.29
N LEU A 328 -2.63 3.18 22.12
CA LEU A 328 -3.65 2.88 23.15
C LEU A 328 -3.84 3.98 24.21
N GLU A 329 -2.90 4.93 24.31
CA GLU A 329 -2.96 6.08 25.21
C GLU A 329 -3.67 7.30 24.58
N ASP A 330 -4.04 7.25 23.30
CA ASP A 330 -4.73 8.37 22.64
C ASP A 330 -6.01 8.73 23.39
N GLN A 331 -6.15 10.00 23.79
CA GLN A 331 -7.30 10.47 24.57
C GLN A 331 -8.52 10.72 23.69
N ASP A 332 -8.34 10.98 22.41
CA ASP A 332 -9.44 10.96 21.44
C ASP A 332 -9.81 9.50 21.11
N LYS A 333 -10.75 8.97 21.88
CA LYS A 333 -11.19 7.58 21.75
C LYS A 333 -11.95 7.31 20.46
N ALA A 334 -12.58 8.31 19.88
CA ALA A 334 -13.25 8.20 18.59
C ALA A 334 -12.22 8.08 17.46
N LYS A 335 -11.17 8.91 17.50
CA LYS A 335 -10.02 8.82 16.61
C LYS A 335 -9.31 7.47 16.74
N LEU A 336 -8.96 7.05 17.96
CA LEU A 336 -8.32 5.76 18.22
C LEU A 336 -9.11 4.59 17.62
N ARG A 337 -10.44 4.59 17.78
CA ARG A 337 -11.30 3.56 17.19
C ARG A 337 -11.18 3.54 15.65
N MET A 338 -11.17 4.71 15.02
CA MET A 338 -11.03 4.79 13.57
C MET A 338 -9.62 4.42 13.09
N ASP A 339 -8.60 4.71 13.87
CA ASP A 339 -7.22 4.33 13.53
C ASP A 339 -7.03 2.80 13.62
N VAL A 340 -7.69 2.13 14.57
CA VAL A 340 -7.73 0.65 14.63
C VAL A 340 -8.45 0.07 13.42
N VAL A 341 -9.59 0.64 13.02
CA VAL A 341 -10.32 0.20 11.82
C VAL A 341 -9.48 0.40 10.55
N ASP A 342 -8.79 1.53 10.43
CA ASP A 342 -7.90 1.83 9.32
C ASP A 342 -6.78 0.79 9.21
N GLU A 343 -6.16 0.46 10.33
CA GLU A 343 -5.11 -0.54 10.44
C GLU A 343 -5.59 -1.97 10.08
N GLN A 344 -6.81 -2.33 10.48
CA GLN A 344 -7.45 -3.60 10.11
C GLN A 344 -7.67 -3.69 8.60
N LEU A 345 -8.19 -2.63 7.99
CA LEU A 345 -8.41 -2.56 6.55
C LEU A 345 -7.10 -2.62 5.78
N ASP A 346 -6.08 -1.85 6.20
CA ASP A 346 -4.78 -1.83 5.52
C ASP A 346 -4.11 -3.22 5.58
N THR A 347 -4.23 -3.93 6.71
CA THR A 347 -3.72 -5.29 6.85
C THR A 347 -4.42 -6.29 5.91
N ILE A 348 -5.74 -6.21 5.78
CA ILE A 348 -6.52 -7.05 4.86
C ILE A 348 -6.09 -6.78 3.42
N PHE A 349 -6.00 -5.52 3.03
CA PHE A 349 -5.65 -5.16 1.66
C PHE A 349 -4.22 -5.56 1.32
N ARG A 350 -3.25 -5.32 2.19
CA ARG A 350 -1.86 -5.75 1.98
C ARG A 350 -1.73 -7.27 1.97
N GLY A 351 -2.34 -7.95 2.94
CA GLY A 351 -2.20 -9.39 3.12
C GLY A 351 -2.87 -10.21 2.03
N PHE A 352 -4.06 -9.84 1.61
CA PHE A 352 -4.86 -10.66 0.70
C PHE A 352 -4.98 -10.10 -0.72
N LEU A 353 -4.85 -8.79 -0.90
CA LEU A 353 -5.03 -8.14 -2.20
C LEU A 353 -3.72 -7.56 -2.76
N GLY A 354 -2.65 -7.52 -1.97
CA GLY A 354 -1.38 -6.88 -2.38
C GLY A 354 -1.51 -5.38 -2.66
N GLN A 355 -2.46 -4.72 -2.01
CA GLN A 355 -2.80 -3.31 -2.21
C GLN A 355 -2.73 -2.53 -0.90
N THR A 356 -2.77 -1.21 -0.98
CA THR A 356 -2.95 -0.32 0.17
C THR A 356 -4.32 0.37 0.07
N ILE A 357 -4.97 0.66 1.18
CA ILE A 357 -6.28 1.33 1.19
C ILE A 357 -6.28 2.64 1.96
N GLY A 358 -5.28 2.89 2.79
CA GLY A 358 -5.24 4.03 3.70
C GLY A 358 -5.42 5.40 3.03
N CYS A 359 -4.94 5.56 1.77
CA CYS A 359 -5.17 6.79 1.00
C CYS A 359 -6.67 7.10 0.81
N ALA A 360 -7.48 6.04 0.65
CA ALA A 360 -8.91 6.19 0.38
C ALA A 360 -9.72 6.68 1.60
N ARG A 361 -9.11 6.77 2.78
CA ARG A 361 -9.70 7.40 3.97
C ARG A 361 -10.03 8.87 3.77
N CYS A 362 -9.20 9.61 3.01
CA CYS A 362 -9.32 11.06 2.83
C CYS A 362 -9.76 11.47 1.43
N HIS A 363 -9.34 10.72 0.40
CA HIS A 363 -9.63 11.00 -1.02
C HIS A 363 -9.58 9.68 -1.79
N ASP A 364 -10.10 9.63 -3.00
CA ASP A 364 -9.97 8.45 -3.85
C ASP A 364 -8.50 8.03 -3.99
N HIS A 365 -8.24 6.72 -3.97
CA HIS A 365 -6.87 6.20 -3.94
C HIS A 365 -6.07 6.68 -5.15
N LYS A 366 -4.82 7.08 -4.93
CA LYS A 366 -4.00 7.72 -5.96
C LYS A 366 -3.62 6.79 -7.11
N PHE A 367 -3.40 5.50 -6.83
CA PHE A 367 -2.82 4.55 -7.77
C PHE A 367 -3.76 3.38 -8.12
N ASP A 368 -4.76 3.11 -7.28
CA ASP A 368 -5.66 1.98 -7.42
C ASP A 368 -7.12 2.45 -7.58
N PRO A 369 -7.99 1.70 -8.25
CA PRO A 369 -9.37 2.08 -8.47
C PRO A 369 -10.26 1.91 -7.22
N ILE A 370 -9.82 2.45 -6.10
CA ILE A 370 -10.46 2.37 -4.77
C ILE A 370 -10.98 3.77 -4.40
N PRO A 371 -12.28 4.05 -4.57
CA PRO A 371 -12.85 5.33 -4.17
C PRO A 371 -13.04 5.40 -2.65
N THR A 372 -13.04 6.61 -2.10
CA THR A 372 -13.30 6.90 -0.68
C THR A 372 -14.58 6.23 -0.16
N LYS A 373 -15.62 6.16 -0.98
CA LYS A 373 -16.88 5.49 -0.59
C LYS A 373 -16.71 4.01 -0.28
N ASP A 374 -15.81 3.30 -0.99
CA ASP A 374 -15.56 1.88 -0.77
C ASP A 374 -14.76 1.67 0.53
N TYR A 375 -13.83 2.60 0.85
CA TYR A 375 -13.17 2.61 2.14
C TYR A 375 -14.18 2.71 3.30
N TYR A 376 -15.11 3.68 3.25
CA TYR A 376 -16.09 3.84 4.33
C TYR A 376 -17.15 2.75 4.38
N ALA A 377 -17.48 2.12 3.26
CA ALA A 377 -18.34 0.93 3.22
C ALA A 377 -17.70 -0.23 4.00
N LEU A 378 -16.40 -0.50 3.76
CA LEU A 378 -15.63 -1.51 4.48
C LEU A 378 -15.40 -1.13 5.95
N ALA A 379 -15.04 0.12 6.22
CA ALA A 379 -14.88 0.63 7.58
C ALA A 379 -16.16 0.45 8.41
N GLY A 380 -17.34 0.56 7.78
CA GLY A 380 -18.64 0.29 8.40
C GLY A 380 -18.76 -1.11 8.98
N ILE A 381 -18.15 -2.13 8.33
CA ILE A 381 -18.13 -3.52 8.82
C ILE A 381 -17.35 -3.59 10.15
N PHE A 382 -16.10 -3.08 10.15
CA PHE A 382 -15.23 -3.17 11.32
C PHE A 382 -15.63 -2.22 12.47
N ARG A 383 -16.33 -1.14 12.18
CA ARG A 383 -16.94 -0.28 13.22
C ARG A 383 -18.06 -0.97 14.00
N ASN A 384 -18.63 -2.05 13.49
CA ASN A 384 -19.59 -2.87 14.21
C ASN A 384 -18.94 -3.94 15.10
N THR A 385 -17.61 -4.11 15.02
CA THR A 385 -16.86 -4.97 15.93
C THR A 385 -16.35 -4.18 17.14
N LYS A 386 -16.23 -4.83 18.30
CA LYS A 386 -15.70 -4.24 19.50
C LYS A 386 -14.36 -4.92 19.82
N THR A 387 -13.26 -4.19 19.62
CA THR A 387 -11.90 -4.70 19.81
C THR A 387 -11.21 -4.11 21.05
N LEU A 388 -11.64 -2.93 21.51
CA LEU A 388 -11.03 -2.19 22.60
C LEU A 388 -12.02 -1.91 23.74
N ASN A 389 -11.52 -2.02 24.96
CA ASN A 389 -12.08 -1.39 26.16
C ASN A 389 -11.37 -0.07 26.38
N HIS A 390 -12.12 1.04 26.23
CA HIS A 390 -11.57 2.38 26.39
C HIS A 390 -11.41 2.75 27.87
N SER A 391 -10.25 3.29 28.20
CA SER A 391 -9.88 3.87 29.50
C SER A 391 -8.80 4.92 29.26
N ASN A 392 -8.14 5.43 30.30
CA ASN A 392 -6.98 6.32 30.12
C ASN A 392 -5.93 5.69 29.19
N VAL A 393 -5.56 4.43 29.46
CA VAL A 393 -4.85 3.57 28.51
C VAL A 393 -5.83 2.49 28.07
N SER A 394 -6.26 2.53 26.81
CA SER A 394 -7.18 1.54 26.26
C SER A 394 -6.54 0.15 26.24
N LYS A 395 -7.34 -0.90 26.30
CA LYS A 395 -6.87 -2.29 26.30
C LYS A 395 -7.61 -3.09 25.23
N TRP A 396 -6.94 -4.03 24.61
CA TRP A 396 -7.58 -5.02 23.77
C TRP A 396 -8.57 -5.85 24.60
N ILE A 397 -9.65 -6.27 23.96
CA ILE A 397 -10.59 -7.22 24.55
C ILE A 397 -9.96 -8.60 24.45
N GLU A 398 -9.69 -9.20 25.59
CA GLU A 398 -9.19 -10.57 25.69
C GLU A 398 -10.37 -11.55 25.64
N VAL A 399 -10.23 -12.59 24.83
CA VAL A 399 -11.19 -13.67 24.70
C VAL A 399 -10.55 -14.95 25.19
N PRO A 400 -11.07 -15.58 26.26
CA PRO A 400 -10.54 -16.85 26.74
C PRO A 400 -10.74 -17.94 25.65
N LEU A 401 -9.68 -18.72 25.45
CA LEU A 401 -9.77 -19.86 24.52
C LEU A 401 -10.54 -21.01 25.19
N PRO A 402 -11.45 -21.68 24.47
CA PRO A 402 -12.18 -22.82 25.00
C PRO A 402 -11.22 -23.96 25.35
N LEU A 403 -11.55 -24.71 26.38
CA LEU A 403 -10.78 -25.86 26.88
C LEU A 403 -11.51 -27.16 26.58
N ALA A 404 -10.79 -28.29 26.72
CA ALA A 404 -11.45 -29.58 26.80
C ALA A 404 -12.36 -29.61 28.06
N GLU A 405 -13.49 -30.25 28.00
CA GLU A 405 -14.50 -30.29 29.06
C GLU A 405 -13.91 -30.66 30.43
N THR A 406 -13.00 -31.63 30.46
CA THR A 406 -12.30 -32.03 31.71
C THR A 406 -11.44 -30.90 32.28
N ALA A 407 -10.73 -30.16 31.42
CA ALA A 407 -9.89 -29.04 31.85
C ALA A 407 -10.76 -27.84 32.26
N GLU A 408 -11.86 -27.60 31.59
CA GLU A 408 -12.82 -26.53 31.94
C GLU A 408 -13.48 -26.80 33.29
N ASN A 409 -13.84 -28.05 33.60
CA ASN A 409 -14.37 -28.46 34.88
C ASN A 409 -13.32 -28.29 36.00
N ALA A 410 -12.06 -28.68 35.75
CA ALA A 410 -10.97 -28.49 36.69
C ALA A 410 -10.70 -27.01 36.97
N LEU A 411 -10.73 -26.17 35.93
CA LEU A 411 -10.57 -24.73 36.07
C LEU A 411 -11.70 -24.11 36.91
N ARG A 412 -12.94 -24.48 36.64
CA ARG A 412 -14.11 -23.99 37.39
C ARG A 412 -14.00 -24.39 38.89
N GLN A 413 -13.56 -25.61 39.16
CA GLN A 413 -13.34 -26.06 40.57
C GLN A 413 -12.23 -25.22 41.23
N PHE A 414 -11.10 -25.04 40.57
CA PHE A 414 -9.99 -24.24 41.07
C PHE A 414 -10.42 -22.77 41.33
N GLU A 415 -11.17 -22.18 40.45
CA GLU A 415 -11.67 -20.80 40.62
C GLU A 415 -12.64 -20.67 41.78
N ALA A 416 -13.51 -21.67 42.00
CA ALA A 416 -14.41 -21.72 43.12
C ALA A 416 -13.63 -21.84 44.46
N GLU A 417 -12.63 -22.71 44.52
CA GLU A 417 -11.76 -22.87 45.71
C GLU A 417 -10.97 -21.58 45.99
N ARG A 418 -10.38 -20.97 44.95
CA ARG A 418 -9.68 -19.68 45.05
C ARG A 418 -10.60 -18.58 45.56
N GLY A 419 -11.82 -18.49 45.06
CA GLY A 419 -12.81 -17.52 45.51
C GLY A 419 -13.18 -17.68 46.97
N ALA A 420 -13.40 -18.93 47.41
CA ALA A 420 -13.69 -19.25 48.82
C ALA A 420 -12.52 -18.87 49.76
N LEU A 421 -11.28 -19.17 49.34
CA LEU A 421 -10.08 -18.77 50.09
C LEU A 421 -9.93 -17.25 50.15
N GLN A 422 -10.17 -16.52 49.07
CA GLN A 422 -10.10 -15.07 49.04
C GLN A 422 -11.15 -14.42 49.98
N GLN A 423 -12.37 -14.94 49.98
CA GLN A 423 -13.41 -14.49 50.92
C GLN A 423 -12.99 -14.72 52.39
N ARG A 424 -12.41 -15.89 52.67
CA ARG A 424 -11.92 -16.23 54.01
C ARG A 424 -10.80 -15.30 54.47
N ILE A 425 -9.87 -14.94 53.57
CA ILE A 425 -8.81 -13.95 53.82
C ILE A 425 -9.43 -12.60 54.17
N THR A 426 -10.39 -12.12 53.39
CA THR A 426 -11.07 -10.84 53.65
C THR A 426 -11.80 -10.82 54.96
N GLU A 427 -12.49 -11.91 55.31
CA GLU A 427 -13.16 -12.04 56.62
C GLU A 427 -12.19 -12.00 57.81
N LEU A 428 -11.03 -12.67 57.67
CA LEU A 428 -10.00 -12.68 58.70
C LEU A 428 -9.32 -11.31 58.86
N GLN A 429 -9.05 -10.64 57.74
CA GLN A 429 -8.51 -9.27 57.75
C GLN A 429 -9.49 -8.30 58.43
N GLY A 430 -10.79 -8.36 58.13
CA GLY A 430 -11.79 -7.53 58.76
C GLY A 430 -11.92 -7.78 60.29
N LYS A 431 -11.65 -9.00 60.76
CA LYS A 431 -11.62 -9.30 62.19
C LYS A 431 -10.39 -8.70 62.88
N VAL A 432 -9.22 -8.74 62.25
CA VAL A 432 -7.99 -8.13 62.78
C VAL A 432 -8.13 -6.62 62.88
N ASP A 433 -8.76 -5.98 61.85
CA ASP A 433 -8.95 -4.52 61.86
C ASP A 433 -10.00 -4.05 62.89
N THR A 434 -10.89 -4.94 63.36
CA THR A 434 -11.87 -4.64 64.46
C THR A 434 -11.33 -4.89 65.83
N ASP A 435 -10.24 -5.63 66.01
CA ASP A 435 -9.61 -5.93 67.26
C ASP A 435 -8.44 -4.97 67.57
N GLN A 436 -8.14 -4.00 66.70
CA GLN A 436 -7.23 -2.87 66.95
C GLN A 436 -8.03 -1.57 67.20
#